data_306ea7303e726b7f1b233a05620cf51c
#
_entry.id   306ea7303e726b7f1b233a05620cf51c
#
_cell.length_a   1.000
_cell.length_b   1.000
_cell.length_c   1.000
_cell.angle_alpha   90.00
_cell.angle_beta   90.00
_cell.angle_gamma   90.00
#
_symmetry.space_group_name_H-M   'P 1'
#
loop_
_entity.id
_entity.type
_entity.pdbx_description
1 polymer ?
#
loop_
_entity_poly.entity_id
_entity_poly.type
_entity_poly.pdbx_seq_one_letter_code
_entity_poly.pdbx_strand_id
1 'polypeptide(L)'
;MASPPVLSRFTVVLLDMNGTVMFGGDRFGPEQDFAATYRVLGGGRLAANVVQGIIAACYATMGAIYEDPARCDSFPTVLDTLRALPAGRDLPEAELELLERVIAQHELGSIPLAYARAITRLAATHRLGLVANILSRKGLWLEEFERAGVLHHFATTVFSSDSSSIKPSRKLFDQAVTALAAPRSEVVFVGDSLRCDIGGATAAELAAVWIDRAGLGRQPRDPQPTWVVRDLLDLVA
;
A
#
# COMPACT_ATOMS: atom_id res chain seq x y z
N MET A 1 16.44 -2.43 24.01
CA MET A 1 16.33 -0.95 23.96
C MET A 1 14.86 -0.62 24.18
N ALA A 2 14.52 0.37 24.98
CA ALA A 2 13.12 0.77 25.19
C ALA A 2 12.58 1.41 23.89
N SER A 3 11.33 1.11 23.53
CA SER A 3 10.66 1.81 22.42
C SER A 3 10.67 3.32 22.67
N PRO A 4 10.78 4.16 21.59
CA PRO A 4 10.65 5.60 21.74
C PRO A 4 9.40 5.97 22.52
N PRO A 5 9.38 7.08 23.27
CA PRO A 5 8.26 7.47 24.12
C PRO A 5 6.91 7.51 23.39
N VAL A 6 6.95 7.79 22.08
CA VAL A 6 5.76 7.84 21.20
C VAL A 6 5.00 6.52 21.17
N LEU A 7 5.70 5.37 21.05
CA LEU A 7 5.05 4.05 20.90
C LEU A 7 4.84 3.33 22.24
N SER A 8 5.50 3.73 23.33
CA SER A 8 5.53 2.98 24.60
C SER A 8 4.15 2.74 25.25
N ARG A 9 3.13 3.51 24.88
CA ARG A 9 1.76 3.37 25.41
C ARG A 9 0.84 2.49 24.55
N PHE A 10 1.34 1.98 23.41
CA PHE A 10 0.59 1.12 22.51
C PHE A 10 1.12 -0.30 22.58
N THR A 11 0.24 -1.27 22.40
CA THR A 11 0.58 -2.70 22.30
C THR A 11 0.61 -3.18 20.86
N VAL A 12 -0.04 -2.42 19.96
CA VAL A 12 -0.18 -2.72 18.55
C VAL A 12 0.28 -1.55 17.68
N VAL A 13 1.12 -1.84 16.69
CA VAL A 13 1.50 -0.90 15.64
C VAL A 13 0.99 -1.42 14.30
N LEU A 14 0.12 -0.64 13.67
CA LEU A 14 -0.28 -0.84 12.28
C LEU A 14 0.64 0.00 11.39
N LEU A 15 1.19 -0.61 10.36
CA LEU A 15 2.08 0.06 9.41
C LEU A 15 1.38 0.19 8.05
N ASP A 16 1.54 1.34 7.43
CA ASP A 16 1.46 1.46 5.98
C ASP A 16 2.66 0.80 5.32
N MET A 17 2.64 0.70 3.99
CA MET A 17 3.66 0.01 3.21
C MET A 17 4.49 0.95 2.34
N ASN A 18 3.89 1.49 1.26
CA ASN A 18 4.58 2.32 0.28
C ASN A 18 4.97 3.68 0.89
N GLY A 19 6.24 4.09 0.75
CA GLY A 19 6.73 5.32 1.40
C GLY A 19 7.03 5.16 2.91
N THR A 20 6.57 4.07 3.54
CA THR A 20 6.75 3.79 4.97
C THR A 20 7.82 2.71 5.21
N VAL A 21 7.68 1.53 4.61
CA VAL A 21 8.62 0.41 4.72
C VAL A 21 9.12 -0.10 3.38
N MET A 22 8.41 0.20 2.29
CA MET A 22 8.70 -0.24 0.91
C MET A 22 8.88 0.98 0.02
N PHE A 23 9.86 0.92 -0.91
CA PHE A 23 10.25 2.05 -1.76
C PHE A 23 10.55 1.62 -3.18
N GLY A 24 10.50 2.57 -4.12
CA GLY A 24 10.86 2.36 -5.53
C GLY A 24 9.81 1.60 -6.34
N GLY A 25 8.57 1.55 -5.84
CA GLY A 25 7.41 1.10 -6.59
C GLY A 25 6.78 2.20 -7.45
N ASP A 26 5.57 1.92 -7.94
CA ASP A 26 4.74 2.86 -8.73
C ASP A 26 5.46 3.43 -9.96
N ARG A 27 6.15 2.56 -10.69
CA ARG A 27 6.90 2.90 -11.90
C ARG A 27 5.99 2.88 -13.12
N PHE A 28 5.19 3.94 -13.29
CA PHE A 28 4.23 4.10 -14.39
C PHE A 28 4.50 5.32 -15.28
N GLY A 29 5.71 5.89 -15.18
CA GLY A 29 6.14 7.00 -16.02
C GLY A 29 6.28 6.62 -17.50
N PRO A 30 6.35 7.62 -18.38
CA PRO A 30 6.41 7.40 -19.84
C PRO A 30 7.70 6.68 -20.30
N GLU A 31 8.73 6.64 -19.45
CA GLU A 31 9.98 5.93 -19.68
C GLU A 31 9.88 4.41 -19.45
N GLN A 32 8.79 3.91 -18.89
CA GLN A 32 8.63 2.49 -18.57
C GLN A 32 8.24 1.68 -19.78
N ASP A 33 8.92 0.55 -19.99
CA ASP A 33 8.61 -0.41 -21.07
C ASP A 33 7.77 -1.57 -20.54
N PHE A 34 6.45 -1.34 -20.47
CA PHE A 34 5.49 -2.38 -20.05
C PHE A 34 5.47 -3.55 -21.04
N ALA A 35 5.75 -3.28 -22.33
CA ALA A 35 5.78 -4.32 -23.35
C ALA A 35 6.97 -5.26 -23.17
N ALA A 36 8.12 -4.78 -22.71
CA ALA A 36 9.25 -5.63 -22.35
C ALA A 36 8.89 -6.54 -21.18
N THR A 37 8.30 -6.00 -20.11
CA THR A 37 7.82 -6.78 -18.94
C THR A 37 6.78 -7.82 -19.36
N TYR A 38 5.82 -7.44 -20.22
CA TYR A 38 4.81 -8.35 -20.77
C TYR A 38 5.46 -9.56 -21.48
N ARG A 39 6.47 -9.34 -22.33
CA ARG A 39 7.20 -10.43 -23.02
C ARG A 39 7.96 -11.34 -22.04
N VAL A 40 8.63 -10.75 -21.06
CA VAL A 40 9.36 -11.49 -20.01
C VAL A 40 8.40 -12.42 -19.22
N LEU A 41 7.16 -11.98 -19.00
CA LEU A 41 6.13 -12.75 -18.33
C LEU A 41 5.44 -13.79 -19.24
N GLY A 42 5.90 -13.94 -20.50
CA GLY A 42 5.41 -14.91 -21.46
C GLY A 42 4.34 -14.38 -22.42
N GLY A 43 4.10 -13.08 -22.44
CA GLY A 43 3.14 -12.44 -23.35
C GLY A 43 3.66 -12.38 -24.78
N GLY A 44 2.82 -12.75 -25.74
CA GLY A 44 3.15 -12.75 -27.18
C GLY A 44 1.99 -12.38 -28.08
N ARG A 45 0.80 -12.24 -27.53
CA ARG A 45 -0.43 -11.97 -28.30
C ARG A 45 -0.58 -10.50 -28.71
N LEU A 46 -0.21 -9.58 -27.81
CA LEU A 46 -0.43 -8.14 -28.01
C LEU A 46 0.81 -7.46 -28.58
N ALA A 47 0.60 -6.52 -29.50
CA ALA A 47 1.64 -5.65 -30.00
C ALA A 47 2.13 -4.70 -28.87
N ALA A 48 3.40 -4.28 -28.93
CA ALA A 48 4.02 -3.46 -27.88
C ALA A 48 3.25 -2.16 -27.57
N ASN A 49 2.79 -1.45 -28.61
CA ASN A 49 2.02 -0.24 -28.45
C ASN A 49 0.65 -0.47 -27.81
N VAL A 50 0.03 -1.64 -28.03
CA VAL A 50 -1.23 -2.02 -27.38
C VAL A 50 -1.03 -2.26 -25.90
N VAL A 51 -0.01 -3.04 -25.52
CA VAL A 51 0.35 -3.26 -24.10
C VAL A 51 0.63 -1.93 -23.41
N GLN A 52 1.45 -1.09 -24.03
CA GLN A 52 1.79 0.23 -23.47
C GLN A 52 0.54 1.10 -23.26
N GLY A 53 -0.33 1.15 -24.27
CA GLY A 53 -1.55 1.96 -24.19
C GLY A 53 -2.58 1.46 -23.17
N ILE A 54 -2.79 0.14 -23.09
CA ILE A 54 -3.79 -0.44 -22.18
C ILE A 54 -3.37 -0.30 -20.70
N ILE A 55 -2.07 -0.50 -20.39
CA ILE A 55 -1.57 -0.33 -19.02
C ILE A 55 -1.61 1.14 -18.61
N ALA A 56 -1.16 2.05 -19.48
CA ALA A 56 -1.24 3.48 -19.20
C ALA A 56 -2.69 3.94 -18.97
N ALA A 57 -3.64 3.48 -19.79
CA ALA A 57 -5.06 3.80 -19.63
C ALA A 57 -5.66 3.22 -18.35
N CYS A 58 -5.28 1.98 -17.98
CA CYS A 58 -5.72 1.34 -16.74
C CYS A 58 -5.23 2.14 -15.52
N TYR A 59 -3.93 2.45 -15.47
CA TYR A 59 -3.34 3.21 -14.39
C TYR A 59 -3.94 4.62 -14.26
N ALA A 60 -4.12 5.33 -15.37
CA ALA A 60 -4.75 6.65 -15.38
C ALA A 60 -6.21 6.61 -14.88
N THR A 61 -6.97 5.58 -15.29
CA THR A 61 -8.36 5.39 -14.84
C THR A 61 -8.41 5.13 -13.33
N MET A 62 -7.59 4.22 -12.83
CA MET A 62 -7.54 3.90 -11.41
C MET A 62 -7.02 5.09 -10.59
N GLY A 63 -6.04 5.82 -11.09
CA GLY A 63 -5.52 7.03 -10.45
C GLY A 63 -6.58 8.11 -10.29
N ALA A 64 -7.41 8.35 -11.31
CA ALA A 64 -8.52 9.30 -11.22
C ALA A 64 -9.56 8.88 -10.17
N ILE A 65 -9.83 7.59 -10.02
CA ILE A 65 -10.73 7.07 -8.97
C ILE A 65 -10.06 7.17 -7.59
N TYR A 66 -8.76 6.93 -7.51
CA TYR A 66 -7.98 7.01 -6.26
C TYR A 66 -8.01 8.42 -5.65
N GLU A 67 -8.00 9.46 -6.50
CA GLU A 67 -8.06 10.85 -6.04
C GLU A 67 -9.46 11.30 -5.58
N ASP A 68 -10.52 10.54 -5.88
CA ASP A 68 -11.89 10.84 -5.46
C ASP A 68 -12.20 10.21 -4.08
N PRO A 69 -12.29 10.99 -2.99
CA PRO A 69 -12.56 10.46 -1.66
C PRO A 69 -13.90 9.73 -1.55
N ALA A 70 -14.89 10.08 -2.37
CA ALA A 70 -16.20 9.44 -2.40
C ALA A 70 -16.15 7.99 -2.93
N ARG A 71 -15.06 7.63 -3.61
CA ARG A 71 -14.86 6.32 -4.22
C ARG A 71 -14.02 5.35 -3.37
N CYS A 72 -13.57 5.76 -2.19
CA CYS A 72 -12.70 4.92 -1.34
C CYS A 72 -13.36 3.60 -0.89
N ASP A 73 -14.69 3.50 -0.93
CA ASP A 73 -15.46 2.29 -0.59
C ASP A 73 -16.01 1.54 -1.82
N SER A 74 -15.66 1.98 -3.03
CA SER A 74 -16.08 1.39 -4.30
C SER A 74 -14.95 1.40 -5.33
N PHE A 75 -13.74 1.09 -4.88
CA PHE A 75 -12.56 1.05 -5.72
C PHE A 75 -12.55 -0.22 -6.58
N PRO A 76 -12.37 -0.14 -7.91
CA PRO A 76 -12.38 -1.31 -8.78
C PRO A 76 -11.09 -2.12 -8.66
N THR A 77 -11.15 -3.39 -9.04
CA THR A 77 -9.94 -4.17 -9.26
C THR A 77 -9.24 -3.79 -10.57
N VAL A 78 -7.96 -4.14 -10.71
CA VAL A 78 -7.23 -4.00 -11.98
C VAL A 78 -7.94 -4.78 -13.10
N LEU A 79 -8.38 -6.01 -12.82
CA LEU A 79 -9.07 -6.84 -13.81
C LEU A 79 -10.39 -6.21 -14.28
N ASP A 80 -11.19 -5.67 -13.36
CA ASP A 80 -12.46 -5.00 -13.74
C ASP A 80 -12.18 -3.74 -14.54
N THR A 81 -11.15 -2.99 -14.18
CA THR A 81 -10.73 -1.81 -14.92
C THR A 81 -10.26 -2.18 -16.33
N LEU A 82 -9.40 -3.20 -16.45
CA LEU A 82 -8.93 -3.69 -17.76
C LEU A 82 -10.09 -4.15 -18.64
N ARG A 83 -11.07 -4.90 -18.11
CA ARG A 83 -12.27 -5.35 -18.84
C ARG A 83 -13.14 -4.17 -19.29
N ALA A 84 -13.19 -3.10 -18.52
CA ALA A 84 -13.99 -1.91 -18.87
C ALA A 84 -13.34 -1.04 -19.98
N LEU A 85 -12.03 -1.16 -20.18
CA LEU A 85 -11.33 -0.43 -21.24
C LEU A 85 -11.69 -0.98 -22.61
N PRO A 86 -11.86 -0.12 -23.66
CA PRO A 86 -12.14 -0.56 -25.02
C PRO A 86 -11.15 -1.59 -25.55
N ALA A 87 -9.85 -1.43 -25.25
CA ALA A 87 -8.79 -2.34 -25.70
C ALA A 87 -8.71 -3.63 -24.86
N GLY A 88 -9.34 -3.69 -23.70
CA GLY A 88 -9.35 -4.86 -22.81
C GLY A 88 -10.59 -5.74 -22.94
N ARG A 89 -11.70 -5.15 -23.40
CA ARG A 89 -13.05 -5.76 -23.41
C ARG A 89 -13.11 -7.15 -24.03
N ASP A 90 -12.41 -7.34 -25.13
CA ASP A 90 -12.47 -8.58 -25.93
C ASP A 90 -11.23 -9.47 -25.70
N LEU A 91 -10.40 -9.16 -24.70
CA LEU A 91 -9.24 -9.97 -24.37
C LEU A 91 -9.66 -11.21 -23.57
N PRO A 92 -9.02 -12.37 -23.82
CA PRO A 92 -9.19 -13.54 -22.97
C PRO A 92 -8.77 -13.27 -21.53
N GLU A 93 -9.37 -13.95 -20.56
CA GLU A 93 -9.08 -13.80 -19.14
C GLU A 93 -7.58 -13.97 -18.83
N ALA A 94 -6.94 -14.99 -19.41
CA ALA A 94 -5.50 -15.23 -19.25
C ALA A 94 -4.64 -14.04 -19.70
N GLU A 95 -5.10 -13.27 -20.69
CA GLU A 95 -4.41 -12.08 -21.17
C GLU A 95 -4.58 -10.91 -20.22
N LEU A 96 -5.79 -10.74 -19.67
CA LEU A 96 -6.06 -9.73 -18.64
C LEU A 96 -5.25 -9.99 -17.35
N GLU A 97 -5.17 -11.25 -16.93
CA GLU A 97 -4.34 -11.67 -15.78
C GLU A 97 -2.85 -11.42 -16.04
N LEU A 98 -2.39 -11.61 -17.27
CA LEU A 98 -1.00 -11.34 -17.64
C LEU A 98 -0.72 -9.81 -17.59
N LEU A 99 -1.64 -8.99 -18.09
CA LEU A 99 -1.54 -7.52 -17.99
C LEU A 99 -1.58 -7.05 -16.53
N GLU A 100 -2.42 -7.64 -15.68
CA GLU A 100 -2.39 -7.36 -14.23
C GLU A 100 -1.03 -7.69 -13.62
N ARG A 101 -0.42 -8.82 -14.00
CA ARG A 101 0.93 -9.18 -13.52
C ARG A 101 1.99 -8.18 -13.98
N VAL A 102 1.86 -7.61 -15.20
CA VAL A 102 2.74 -6.53 -15.66
C VAL A 102 2.55 -5.30 -14.77
N ILE A 103 1.31 -4.91 -14.47
CA ILE A 103 1.01 -3.78 -13.58
C ILE A 103 1.63 -4.04 -12.19
N ALA A 104 1.43 -5.23 -11.63
CA ALA A 104 1.98 -5.61 -10.33
C ALA A 104 3.51 -5.51 -10.27
N GLN A 105 4.23 -5.90 -11.34
CA GLN A 105 5.69 -5.77 -11.43
C GLN A 105 6.16 -4.30 -11.42
N HIS A 106 5.39 -3.40 -12.00
CA HIS A 106 5.70 -1.96 -12.01
C HIS A 106 5.25 -1.24 -10.74
N GLU A 107 4.20 -1.72 -10.11
CA GLU A 107 3.69 -1.20 -8.84
C GLU A 107 4.58 -1.60 -7.65
N LEU A 108 5.11 -2.82 -7.66
CA LEU A 108 5.91 -3.37 -6.57
C LEU A 108 7.20 -2.57 -6.33
N GLY A 109 7.41 -2.20 -5.07
CA GLY A 109 8.67 -1.68 -4.56
C GLY A 109 9.57 -2.76 -3.95
N SER A 110 10.53 -2.33 -3.15
CA SER A 110 11.38 -3.22 -2.36
C SER A 110 11.50 -2.73 -0.92
N ILE A 111 11.73 -3.65 0.02
CA ILE A 111 11.96 -3.36 1.44
C ILE A 111 13.48 -3.30 1.67
N PRO A 112 14.07 -2.11 1.90
CA PRO A 112 15.49 -2.00 2.20
C PRO A 112 15.84 -2.64 3.54
N LEU A 113 17.06 -3.13 3.68
CA LEU A 113 17.54 -3.84 4.88
C LEU A 113 17.35 -3.02 6.17
N ALA A 114 17.51 -1.69 6.11
CA ALA A 114 17.32 -0.83 7.28
C ALA A 114 15.87 -0.91 7.80
N TYR A 115 14.89 -0.93 6.90
CA TYR A 115 13.46 -1.03 7.24
C TYR A 115 13.07 -2.45 7.66
N ALA A 116 13.64 -3.49 7.05
CA ALA A 116 13.47 -4.85 7.53
C ALA A 116 13.94 -5.00 8.99
N ARG A 117 15.09 -4.42 9.33
CA ARG A 117 15.59 -4.37 10.72
C ARG A 117 14.68 -3.55 11.64
N ALA A 118 14.12 -2.44 11.16
CA ALA A 118 13.17 -1.63 11.94
C ALA A 118 11.89 -2.42 12.26
N ILE A 119 11.32 -3.12 11.27
CA ILE A 119 10.18 -4.02 11.47
C ILE A 119 10.49 -5.07 12.54
N THR A 120 11.65 -5.73 12.45
CA THR A 120 12.08 -6.74 13.45
C THR A 120 12.20 -6.14 14.85
N ARG A 121 12.74 -4.91 14.98
CA ARG A 121 12.82 -4.22 16.28
C ARG A 121 11.44 -3.87 16.85
N LEU A 122 10.52 -3.38 16.00
CA LEU A 122 9.15 -3.09 16.43
C LEU A 122 8.43 -4.38 16.86
N ALA A 123 8.60 -5.48 16.13
CA ALA A 123 8.00 -6.77 16.46
C ALA A 123 8.49 -7.35 17.80
N ALA A 124 9.68 -6.94 18.28
CA ALA A 124 10.20 -7.39 19.59
C ALA A 124 9.42 -6.80 20.77
N THR A 125 8.67 -5.71 20.58
CA THR A 125 7.97 -4.97 21.65
C THR A 125 6.48 -4.74 21.36
N HIS A 126 6.03 -4.88 20.12
CA HIS A 126 4.65 -4.62 19.69
C HIS A 126 4.16 -5.76 18.79
N ARG A 127 2.86 -5.99 18.80
CA ARG A 127 2.21 -6.78 17.75
C ARG A 127 2.06 -5.90 16.50
N LEU A 128 2.44 -6.45 15.35
CA LEU A 128 2.39 -5.69 14.11
C LEU A 128 1.23 -6.12 13.23
N GLY A 129 0.64 -5.14 12.55
CA GLY A 129 -0.26 -5.34 11.42
C GLY A 129 0.13 -4.44 10.25
N LEU A 130 -0.27 -4.84 9.06
CA LEU A 130 -0.08 -4.07 7.82
C LEU A 130 -1.45 -3.65 7.29
N VAL A 131 -1.58 -2.39 6.84
CA VAL A 131 -2.74 -1.91 6.08
C VAL A 131 -2.25 -1.11 4.88
N ALA A 132 -2.33 -1.72 3.71
CA ALA A 132 -1.69 -1.19 2.51
C ALA A 132 -2.69 -0.99 1.36
N ASN A 133 -2.56 0.14 0.64
CA ASN A 133 -3.20 0.31 -0.65
C ASN A 133 -2.30 -0.28 -1.74
N ILE A 134 -2.85 -1.20 -2.51
CA ILE A 134 -2.26 -1.75 -3.74
C ILE A 134 -3.35 -1.93 -4.79
N LEU A 135 -2.98 -1.82 -6.07
CA LEU A 135 -3.90 -1.97 -7.19
C LEU A 135 -4.07 -3.44 -7.55
N SER A 136 -2.95 -4.16 -7.66
CA SER A 136 -2.88 -5.53 -8.14
C SER A 136 -3.00 -6.54 -6.99
N ARG A 137 -3.25 -7.82 -7.35
CA ARG A 137 -3.32 -8.90 -6.35
C ARG A 137 -2.02 -9.05 -5.55
N LYS A 138 -2.13 -9.22 -4.25
CA LYS A 138 -1.07 -9.13 -3.24
C LYS A 138 0.10 -10.13 -3.32
N GLY A 139 0.05 -11.12 -4.22
CA GLY A 139 1.05 -12.21 -4.25
C GLY A 139 2.49 -11.74 -4.24
N LEU A 140 2.86 -10.82 -5.14
CA LEU A 140 4.23 -10.30 -5.24
C LEU A 140 4.67 -9.51 -4.00
N TRP A 141 3.76 -8.83 -3.32
CA TRP A 141 4.08 -8.12 -2.07
C TRP A 141 4.38 -9.09 -0.94
N LEU A 142 3.62 -10.18 -0.81
CA LEU A 142 3.91 -11.22 0.17
C LEU A 142 5.27 -11.87 -0.10
N GLU A 143 5.61 -12.15 -1.38
CA GLU A 143 6.94 -12.63 -1.77
C GLU A 143 8.05 -11.64 -1.39
N GLU A 144 7.84 -10.33 -1.57
CA GLU A 144 8.82 -9.32 -1.16
C GLU A 144 8.99 -9.25 0.36
N PHE A 145 7.90 -9.36 1.14
CA PHE A 145 7.97 -9.44 2.60
C PHE A 145 8.70 -10.71 3.08
N GLU A 146 8.49 -11.85 2.40
CA GLU A 146 9.24 -13.08 2.64
C GLU A 146 10.73 -12.92 2.28
N ARG A 147 11.04 -12.35 1.10
CA ARG A 147 12.40 -12.07 0.66
C ARG A 147 13.15 -11.17 1.66
N ALA A 148 12.46 -10.18 2.21
CA ALA A 148 13.01 -9.30 3.25
C ALA A 148 13.09 -9.98 4.63
N GLY A 149 12.53 -11.18 4.79
CA GLY A 149 12.53 -11.95 6.04
C GLY A 149 11.64 -11.37 7.12
N VAL A 150 10.58 -10.62 6.77
CA VAL A 150 9.77 -9.89 7.76
C VAL A 150 8.28 -10.25 7.76
N LEU A 151 7.79 -11.07 6.82
CA LEU A 151 6.36 -11.41 6.75
C LEU A 151 5.85 -12.02 8.05
N HIS A 152 6.62 -12.91 8.66
CA HIS A 152 6.27 -13.61 9.91
C HIS A 152 6.11 -12.69 11.14
N HIS A 153 6.56 -11.43 11.06
CA HIS A 153 6.39 -10.44 12.13
C HIS A 153 4.98 -9.83 12.15
N PHE A 154 4.23 -9.94 11.03
CA PHE A 154 2.89 -9.36 10.94
C PHE A 154 1.83 -10.37 11.37
N ALA A 155 1.11 -10.06 12.45
CA ALA A 155 -0.01 -10.86 12.92
C ALA A 155 -1.24 -10.74 12.00
N THR A 156 -1.34 -9.66 11.21
CA THR A 156 -2.35 -9.46 10.17
C THR A 156 -1.79 -8.60 9.04
N THR A 157 -2.24 -8.88 7.81
CA THR A 157 -1.98 -8.05 6.64
C THR A 157 -3.29 -7.78 5.92
N VAL A 158 -3.63 -6.50 5.77
CA VAL A 158 -4.83 -6.03 5.07
C VAL A 158 -4.39 -5.28 3.82
N PHE A 159 -4.73 -5.84 2.67
CA PHE A 159 -4.47 -5.22 1.37
C PHE A 159 -5.78 -4.75 0.74
N SER A 160 -5.78 -3.55 0.18
CA SER A 160 -6.97 -3.01 -0.49
C SER A 160 -7.44 -3.87 -1.65
N SER A 161 -6.53 -4.57 -2.33
CA SER A 161 -6.86 -5.49 -3.42
C SER A 161 -7.69 -6.71 -3.00
N ASP A 162 -7.80 -7.00 -1.70
CA ASP A 162 -8.69 -8.05 -1.18
C ASP A 162 -10.15 -7.59 -1.02
N SER A 163 -10.43 -6.31 -1.26
CA SER A 163 -11.75 -5.70 -1.07
C SER A 163 -12.04 -4.62 -2.12
N SER A 164 -13.22 -4.06 -2.12
CA SER A 164 -13.56 -2.87 -2.91
C SER A 164 -13.25 -1.55 -2.20
N SER A 165 -12.45 -1.58 -1.15
CA SER A 165 -12.14 -0.40 -0.34
C SER A 165 -10.64 -0.10 -0.36
N ILE A 166 -10.29 1.19 -0.39
CA ILE A 166 -8.92 1.70 -0.26
C ILE A 166 -8.87 2.72 0.89
N LYS A 167 -7.69 2.92 1.50
CA LYS A 167 -7.51 4.06 2.42
C LYS A 167 -7.81 5.38 1.68
N PRO A 168 -8.52 6.33 2.30
CA PRO A 168 -8.79 6.48 3.73
C PRO A 168 -10.05 5.76 4.26
N SER A 169 -10.62 4.80 3.55
CA SER A 169 -11.75 4.03 4.10
C SER A 169 -11.40 3.43 5.46
N ARG A 170 -12.23 3.73 6.47
CA ARG A 170 -12.03 3.16 7.81
C ARG A 170 -12.14 1.63 7.85
N LYS A 171 -12.80 1.03 6.83
CA LYS A 171 -13.05 -0.42 6.78
C LYS A 171 -11.76 -1.25 6.85
N LEU A 172 -10.69 -0.80 6.17
CA LEU A 172 -9.41 -1.50 6.19
C LEU A 172 -8.75 -1.47 7.58
N PHE A 173 -8.85 -0.32 8.26
CA PHE A 173 -8.34 -0.18 9.63
C PHE A 173 -9.17 -1.01 10.61
N ASP A 174 -10.51 -0.97 10.49
CA ASP A 174 -11.43 -1.76 11.31
C ASP A 174 -11.16 -3.26 11.15
N GLN A 175 -10.90 -3.72 9.93
CA GLN A 175 -10.52 -5.10 9.63
C GLN A 175 -9.23 -5.49 10.36
N ALA A 176 -8.19 -4.67 10.30
CA ALA A 176 -6.92 -4.92 10.97
C ALA A 176 -7.07 -4.95 12.49
N VAL A 177 -7.78 -3.99 13.08
CA VAL A 177 -8.06 -3.92 14.54
C VAL A 177 -8.84 -5.14 14.99
N THR A 178 -9.87 -5.55 14.23
CA THR A 178 -10.67 -6.74 14.53
C THR A 178 -9.83 -8.02 14.50
N ALA A 179 -9.00 -8.18 13.46
CA ALA A 179 -8.11 -9.34 13.32
C ALA A 179 -7.09 -9.43 14.47
N LEU A 180 -6.66 -8.30 15.00
CA LEU A 180 -5.73 -8.22 16.12
C LEU A 180 -6.44 -8.33 17.48
N ALA A 181 -7.77 -8.27 17.54
CA ALA A 181 -8.55 -8.30 18.77
C ALA A 181 -8.00 -7.32 19.85
N ALA A 182 -7.61 -6.11 19.44
CA ALA A 182 -7.01 -5.10 20.30
C ALA A 182 -7.96 -3.93 20.53
N PRO A 183 -8.00 -3.34 21.75
CA PRO A 183 -8.70 -2.08 21.97
C PRO A 183 -8.10 -0.97 21.11
N ARG A 184 -8.95 -0.13 20.50
CA ARG A 184 -8.47 0.98 19.64
C ARG A 184 -7.49 1.92 20.36
N SER A 185 -7.69 2.14 21.67
CA SER A 185 -6.80 2.95 22.51
C SER A 185 -5.37 2.40 22.64
N GLU A 186 -5.16 1.13 22.31
CA GLU A 186 -3.87 0.46 22.35
C GLU A 186 -3.23 0.32 20.95
N VAL A 187 -3.89 0.83 19.91
CA VAL A 187 -3.44 0.73 18.51
C VAL A 187 -2.97 2.09 18.03
N VAL A 188 -1.80 2.12 17.39
CA VAL A 188 -1.32 3.27 16.66
C VAL A 188 -1.06 2.90 15.20
N PHE A 189 -1.43 3.78 14.28
CA PHE A 189 -1.12 3.66 12.87
C PHE A 189 0.08 4.52 12.51
N VAL A 190 0.98 4.03 11.66
CA VAL A 190 2.16 4.76 11.17
C VAL A 190 2.14 4.74 9.64
N GLY A 191 2.17 5.93 9.01
CA GLY A 191 2.16 6.05 7.55
C GLY A 191 2.61 7.42 7.08
N ASP A 192 2.81 7.57 5.76
CA ASP A 192 3.35 8.79 5.14
C ASP A 192 2.31 9.68 4.48
N SER A 193 1.10 9.17 4.20
CA SER A 193 0.04 9.92 3.53
C SER A 193 -0.90 10.60 4.52
N LEU A 194 -0.92 11.95 4.55
CA LEU A 194 -1.91 12.68 5.36
C LEU A 194 -3.34 12.28 5.02
N ARG A 195 -3.67 12.16 3.74
CA ARG A 195 -5.03 11.81 3.29
C ARG A 195 -5.37 10.36 3.60
N CYS A 196 -4.56 9.43 3.13
CA CYS A 196 -4.89 8.01 3.20
C CYS A 196 -4.67 7.43 4.59
N ASP A 197 -3.52 7.72 5.20
CA ASP A 197 -3.10 7.08 6.45
C ASP A 197 -3.64 7.83 7.67
N ILE A 198 -3.32 9.12 7.77
CA ILE A 198 -3.71 9.89 8.94
C ILE A 198 -5.23 10.14 8.93
N GLY A 199 -5.79 10.48 7.75
CA GLY A 199 -7.24 10.64 7.59
C GLY A 199 -8.00 9.35 7.88
N GLY A 200 -7.54 8.23 7.33
CA GLY A 200 -8.16 6.92 7.55
C GLY A 200 -8.05 6.42 9.00
N ALA A 201 -6.87 6.53 9.61
CA ALA A 201 -6.66 6.19 11.02
C ALA A 201 -7.52 7.05 11.95
N THR A 202 -7.60 8.36 11.70
CA THR A 202 -8.47 9.29 12.46
C THR A 202 -9.95 8.91 12.33
N ALA A 203 -10.41 8.60 11.10
CA ALA A 203 -11.78 8.14 10.86
C ALA A 203 -12.09 6.81 11.56
N ALA A 204 -11.07 5.96 11.76
CA ALA A 204 -11.13 4.73 12.51
C ALA A 204 -10.90 4.91 14.03
N GLU A 205 -10.79 6.15 14.52
CA GLU A 205 -10.58 6.48 15.94
C GLU A 205 -9.25 5.91 16.50
N LEU A 206 -8.22 5.84 15.65
CA LEU A 206 -6.88 5.39 16.03
C LEU A 206 -5.94 6.58 16.24
N ALA A 207 -4.97 6.43 17.13
CA ALA A 207 -3.82 7.31 17.17
C ALA A 207 -3.00 7.13 15.88
N ALA A 208 -2.37 8.21 15.38
CA ALA A 208 -1.63 8.18 14.14
C ALA A 208 -0.30 8.90 14.23
N VAL A 209 0.75 8.29 13.70
CA VAL A 209 2.07 8.88 13.48
C VAL A 209 2.23 9.17 11.99
N TRP A 210 2.46 10.43 11.65
CA TRP A 210 2.74 10.82 10.29
C TRP A 210 4.24 10.86 10.02
N ILE A 211 4.67 10.21 8.94
CA ILE A 211 6.04 10.29 8.42
C ILE A 211 6.11 11.44 7.42
N ASP A 212 6.55 12.61 7.87
CA ASP A 212 6.81 13.77 7.01
C ASP A 212 8.27 13.75 6.53
N ARG A 213 8.60 12.84 5.62
CA ARG A 213 9.97 12.65 5.11
C ARG A 213 10.54 13.90 4.47
N ALA A 214 9.74 14.61 3.70
CA ALA A 214 10.16 15.81 2.98
C ALA A 214 10.18 17.08 3.86
N GLY A 215 9.55 17.05 5.04
CA GLY A 215 9.48 18.19 5.92
C GLY A 215 8.59 19.32 5.44
N LEU A 216 7.56 18.98 4.68
CA LEU A 216 6.65 19.97 4.09
C LEU A 216 5.68 20.56 5.12
N GLY A 217 5.47 19.85 6.23
CA GLY A 217 4.51 20.24 7.23
C GLY A 217 3.07 20.02 6.76
N ARG A 218 2.13 20.26 7.66
CA ARG A 218 0.70 20.08 7.47
C ARG A 218 0.01 21.41 7.16
N GLN A 219 -0.96 21.39 6.23
CA GLN A 219 -1.85 22.53 6.02
C GLN A 219 -2.99 22.55 7.06
N PRO A 220 -3.65 23.69 7.32
CA PRO A 220 -4.70 23.80 8.35
C PRO A 220 -5.90 22.84 8.16
N ARG A 221 -6.19 22.42 6.93
CA ARG A 221 -7.32 21.52 6.61
C ARG A 221 -6.93 20.04 6.57
N ASP A 222 -5.64 19.75 6.67
CA ASP A 222 -5.16 18.36 6.64
C ASP A 222 -5.56 17.60 7.92
N PRO A 223 -5.71 16.28 7.84
CA PRO A 223 -5.90 15.45 9.03
C PRO A 223 -4.82 15.69 10.08
N GLN A 224 -5.20 15.63 11.36
CA GLN A 224 -4.32 15.91 12.49
C GLN A 224 -3.65 14.61 12.96
N PRO A 225 -2.34 14.41 12.75
CA PRO A 225 -1.62 13.30 13.34
C PRO A 225 -1.44 13.50 14.86
N THR A 226 -1.30 12.41 15.60
CA THR A 226 -0.96 12.45 17.03
C THR A 226 0.52 12.84 17.22
N TRP A 227 1.39 12.35 16.33
CA TRP A 227 2.82 12.69 16.26
C TRP A 227 3.30 12.79 14.82
N VAL A 228 4.42 13.49 14.65
CA VAL A 228 5.12 13.63 13.36
C VAL A 228 6.56 13.20 13.55
N VAL A 229 7.06 12.36 12.64
CA VAL A 229 8.46 11.94 12.56
C VAL A 229 8.97 12.13 11.14
N ARG A 230 10.28 12.06 10.92
CA ARG A 230 10.86 12.16 9.58
C ARG A 230 10.96 10.82 8.86
N ASP A 231 11.10 9.76 9.64
CA ASP A 231 11.27 8.41 9.12
C ASP A 231 10.73 7.38 10.12
N LEU A 232 10.36 6.19 9.63
CA LEU A 232 10.05 5.06 10.50
C LEU A 232 11.24 4.72 11.41
N LEU A 233 12.46 4.91 10.91
CA LEU A 233 13.69 4.63 11.66
C LEU A 233 13.82 5.46 12.94
N ASP A 234 13.22 6.65 12.99
CA ASP A 234 13.19 7.51 14.19
C ASP A 234 12.39 6.87 15.33
N LEU A 235 11.48 5.94 15.01
CA LEU A 235 10.66 5.24 16.00
C LEU A 235 11.34 4.04 16.64
N VAL A 236 12.52 3.64 16.13
CA VAL A 236 13.28 2.46 16.59
C VAL A 236 14.74 2.75 16.91
N ALA A 237 15.12 4.04 16.89
CA ALA A 237 16.47 4.51 17.17
C ALA A 237 16.90 4.25 18.63
#